data_087bee11ebb249d027b111c812e59dc4
#
_entry.id   087bee11ebb249d027b111c812e59dc4
#
_cell.length_a   1.000
_cell.length_b   1.000
_cell.length_c   1.000
_cell.angle_alpha   90.00
_cell.angle_beta   90.00
_cell.angle_gamma   90.00
#
_symmetry.space_group_name_H-M   'P 1'
#
loop_
_entity.id
_entity.type
_entity.pdbx_description
1 polymer ?
#
loop_
_entity_poly.entity_id
_entity_poly.type
_entity_poly.pdbx_seq_one_letter_code
_entity_poly.pdbx_strand_id
1 'polypeptide(L)'
;DILHEAIGKDPRLESVILFVDGDRQELPKIIFVKDKVLDSVNYKYLCGISSVIKRIESVDSAEIYVKSHFSRDDFPESLYVIGEIGSFFEIVRNDFLSSLSVDDETLLNEEQWHKFAEGCKKNSGAEGYFHKIFGDEHSVNSYINSWAKLSDEKKVLLFISIKKDIVRCNNNILQLAISNCPRISDFPVHAYKSLLLCDQKGKDYWSLYEERRDLILAIGTSEHLANEYCNIVETKGASGLYFLTDLTKAERKLTIKLIALYADQIERKDILSILKHTYKDLWAYLRKYDYKIKDIEKYFDEYKWLKVENLISQSFLERVEIEAKERNFYRILPPRSEQLGKLKKENSILYFLDALGVEYLSFI
;
A
#
# COMPACT_ATOMS: atom_id res chain seq x y z
N ASP A 1 8.56 52.96 -6.72
CA ASP A 1 7.88 53.66 -7.81
C ASP A 1 8.16 53.04 -9.18
N ILE A 2 9.43 52.74 -9.55
CA ILE A 2 9.80 52.14 -10.86
C ILE A 2 9.15 50.76 -11.05
N LEU A 3 9.07 49.96 -10.00
CA LEU A 3 8.43 48.63 -10.03
C LEU A 3 6.92 48.71 -10.15
N HIS A 4 6.27 49.68 -9.48
CA HIS A 4 4.85 49.98 -9.66
C HIS A 4 4.52 50.41 -11.07
N GLU A 5 5.42 51.20 -11.69
CA GLU A 5 5.28 51.64 -13.07
C GLU A 5 5.50 50.48 -14.08
N ALA A 6 6.44 49.58 -13.79
CA ALA A 6 6.67 48.40 -14.62
C ALA A 6 5.50 47.39 -14.52
N ILE A 7 4.97 47.16 -13.31
CA ILE A 7 3.77 46.30 -13.09
C ILE A 7 2.57 46.86 -13.85
N GLY A 8 2.35 48.16 -13.86
CA GLY A 8 1.25 48.80 -14.60
C GLY A 8 1.36 48.68 -16.12
N LYS A 9 2.53 48.33 -16.66
CA LYS A 9 2.76 48.17 -18.10
C LYS A 9 2.70 46.75 -18.60
N ASP A 10 2.88 45.75 -17.74
CA ASP A 10 2.82 44.33 -18.12
C ASP A 10 1.94 43.55 -17.14
N PRO A 11 0.74 43.09 -17.57
CA PRO A 11 -0.19 42.31 -16.73
C PRO A 11 0.42 41.01 -16.15
N ARG A 12 1.47 40.49 -16.77
CA ARG A 12 2.17 39.29 -16.27
C ARG A 12 2.93 39.55 -15.00
N LEU A 13 3.32 40.78 -14.75
CA LEU A 13 4.02 41.23 -13.54
C LEU A 13 3.08 41.33 -12.33
N GLU A 14 1.78 41.37 -12.51
CA GLU A 14 0.81 41.31 -11.41
C GLU A 14 0.91 40.02 -10.61
N SER A 15 1.46 38.95 -11.21
CA SER A 15 1.71 37.66 -10.53
C SER A 15 3.05 37.60 -9.82
N VAL A 16 3.90 38.60 -9.89
CA VAL A 16 5.22 38.66 -9.24
C VAL A 16 5.12 39.32 -7.87
N ILE A 17 5.66 38.69 -6.83
CA ILE A 17 5.73 39.26 -5.50
C ILE A 17 6.93 40.24 -5.46
N LEU A 18 6.60 41.48 -5.25
CA LEU A 18 7.56 42.53 -5.00
C LEU A 18 7.81 42.67 -3.50
N PHE A 19 9.03 42.46 -3.10
CA PHE A 19 9.47 42.79 -1.76
C PHE A 19 10.40 44.00 -1.86
N VAL A 20 9.97 45.13 -1.33
CA VAL A 20 10.81 46.32 -1.14
C VAL A 20 11.11 46.37 0.34
N ASP A 21 12.33 46.04 0.73
CA ASP A 21 12.77 46.24 2.10
C ASP A 21 12.81 47.74 2.38
N GLY A 22 12.21 48.14 3.50
CA GLY A 22 11.99 49.57 3.82
C GLY A 22 13.24 50.36 4.13
N ASP A 23 14.43 49.76 4.15
CA ASP A 23 15.68 50.48 4.36
C ASP A 23 16.21 51.02 3.02
N ARG A 24 16.15 52.32 2.86
CA ARG A 24 16.46 53.04 1.61
C ARG A 24 17.90 52.88 1.10
N GLN A 25 18.73 52.10 1.79
CA GLN A 25 20.11 51.83 1.42
C GLN A 25 20.32 50.44 0.80
N GLU A 26 19.35 49.53 0.92
CA GLU A 26 19.42 48.24 0.27
C GLU A 26 18.63 48.20 -1.03
N LEU A 27 19.18 47.51 -2.01
CA LEU A 27 18.56 47.36 -3.32
C LEU A 27 17.33 46.48 -3.22
N PRO A 28 16.24 46.75 -3.96
CA PRO A 28 15.04 45.95 -3.93
C PRO A 28 15.32 44.51 -4.38
N LYS A 29 14.80 43.57 -3.66
CA LYS A 29 14.94 42.12 -3.92
C LYS A 29 13.69 41.60 -4.61
N ILE A 30 13.83 40.90 -5.72
CA ILE A 30 12.73 40.33 -6.50
C ILE A 30 12.91 38.81 -6.57
N ILE A 31 11.83 38.09 -6.34
CA ILE A 31 11.78 36.67 -6.61
C ILE A 31 10.96 36.40 -7.85
N PHE A 32 11.53 35.63 -8.77
CA PHE A 32 10.86 35.15 -9.97
C PHE A 32 10.58 33.66 -9.83
N VAL A 33 9.39 33.26 -10.27
CA VAL A 33 8.97 31.87 -10.36
C VAL A 33 9.06 31.43 -11.82
N LYS A 34 9.54 30.21 -12.10
CA LYS A 34 9.61 29.70 -13.48
C LYS A 34 8.25 29.69 -14.15
N ASP A 35 8.25 29.78 -15.45
CA ASP A 35 7.09 29.92 -16.30
C ASP A 35 5.99 28.90 -16.01
N LYS A 36 6.38 27.63 -15.93
CA LYS A 36 5.43 26.53 -15.65
C LYS A 36 4.73 26.66 -14.30
N VAL A 37 5.34 27.36 -13.35
CA VAL A 37 4.75 27.64 -12.04
C VAL A 37 3.88 28.89 -12.10
N LEU A 38 4.29 29.89 -12.85
CA LEU A 38 3.50 31.11 -13.10
C LEU A 38 2.19 30.78 -13.83
N ASP A 39 2.23 29.93 -14.83
CA ASP A 39 1.06 29.54 -15.61
C ASP A 39 0.03 28.72 -14.79
N SER A 40 0.47 28.02 -13.75
CA SER A 40 -0.37 27.16 -12.92
C SER A 40 -0.83 27.78 -11.60
N VAL A 41 -0.19 28.89 -11.17
CA VAL A 41 -0.42 29.53 -9.87
C VAL A 41 -1.22 30.79 -10.00
N ASN A 42 -2.31 30.88 -9.26
CA ASN A 42 -2.98 32.16 -9.11
C ASN A 42 -2.25 33.07 -8.10
N TYR A 43 -2.51 34.35 -8.19
CA TYR A 43 -1.90 35.43 -7.38
C TYR A 43 -1.80 35.11 -5.87
N LYS A 44 -2.80 34.43 -5.29
CA LYS A 44 -2.83 34.08 -3.86
C LYS A 44 -1.73 33.14 -3.43
N TYR A 45 -1.25 32.29 -4.33
CA TYR A 45 -0.20 31.33 -4.04
C TYR A 45 1.17 32.01 -3.94
N LEU A 46 1.48 32.90 -4.86
CA LEU A 46 2.75 33.65 -4.89
C LEU A 46 3.01 34.43 -3.59
N CYS A 47 1.95 34.86 -2.91
CA CYS A 47 2.09 35.56 -1.62
C CYS A 47 2.69 34.68 -0.49
N GLY A 48 2.78 33.36 -0.65
CA GLY A 48 3.38 32.45 0.35
C GLY A 48 4.90 32.36 0.29
N ILE A 49 5.51 32.84 -0.75
CA ILE A 49 6.96 32.83 -0.94
C ILE A 49 7.68 33.84 -0.01
N SER A 50 6.93 34.68 0.66
CA SER A 50 7.48 35.66 1.62
C SER A 50 8.37 35.05 2.71
N SER A 51 8.12 33.80 3.10
CA SER A 51 8.95 33.06 4.08
C SER A 51 10.31 32.67 3.51
N VAL A 52 10.40 32.36 2.23
CA VAL A 52 11.66 32.10 1.52
C VAL A 52 12.47 33.39 1.43
N ILE A 53 11.84 34.49 1.08
CA ILE A 53 12.47 35.82 1.03
C ILE A 53 13.10 36.15 2.38
N LYS A 54 12.34 36.05 3.48
CA LYS A 54 12.84 36.33 4.83
C LYS A 54 14.04 35.46 5.23
N ARG A 55 14.04 34.21 4.80
CA ARG A 55 15.16 33.29 5.06
C ARG A 55 16.41 33.65 4.28
N ILE A 56 16.26 34.14 3.04
CA ILE A 56 17.36 34.57 2.19
C ILE A 56 17.93 35.95 2.66
N GLU A 57 17.08 36.81 3.16
CA GLU A 57 17.49 38.09 3.76
C GLU A 57 18.44 37.92 4.94
N SER A 58 18.42 36.78 5.63
CA SER A 58 19.34 36.46 6.72
C SER A 58 20.71 35.93 6.26
N VAL A 59 20.95 35.79 4.96
CA VAL A 59 22.22 35.30 4.37
C VAL A 59 22.90 36.44 3.64
N ASP A 60 24.08 36.85 4.09
CA ASP A 60 24.84 38.00 3.58
C ASP A 60 25.31 37.93 2.12
N SER A 61 25.14 36.79 1.45
CA SER A 61 25.54 36.60 0.05
C SER A 61 24.58 35.70 -0.70
N ALA A 62 23.42 36.23 -1.08
CA ALA A 62 22.54 35.50 -1.98
C ALA A 62 22.97 35.73 -3.43
N GLU A 63 23.37 34.66 -4.13
CA GLU A 63 23.51 34.69 -5.58
C GLU A 63 22.13 34.87 -6.23
N ILE A 64 22.10 35.78 -7.19
CA ILE A 64 20.86 36.21 -7.82
C ILE A 64 20.74 35.54 -9.18
N TYR A 65 19.65 34.79 -9.38
CA TYR A 65 19.34 34.11 -10.64
C TYR A 65 18.19 34.81 -11.34
N VAL A 66 18.42 35.31 -12.57
CA VAL A 66 17.35 35.82 -13.42
C VAL A 66 17.15 34.82 -14.56
N LYS A 67 16.17 33.98 -14.48
CA LYS A 67 15.62 33.26 -15.62
C LYS A 67 14.11 33.32 -15.53
N SER A 68 13.55 34.26 -16.16
CA SER A 68 12.11 34.39 -16.29
C SER A 68 11.80 34.86 -17.71
N HIS A 69 10.54 35.02 -18.01
CA HIS A 69 10.03 35.59 -19.24
C HIS A 69 10.53 37.01 -19.53
N PHE A 70 11.22 37.61 -18.60
CA PHE A 70 11.66 39.01 -18.73
C PHE A 70 13.10 39.04 -19.12
N SER A 71 13.41 39.81 -20.16
CA SER A 71 14.78 40.13 -20.53
C SER A 71 15.41 40.98 -19.42
N ARG A 72 16.71 40.79 -19.18
CA ARG A 72 17.47 41.58 -18.21
C ARG A 72 17.40 43.09 -18.49
N ASP A 73 17.15 43.45 -19.75
CA ASP A 73 17.07 44.80 -20.21
C ASP A 73 15.75 45.51 -19.80
N ASP A 74 14.76 44.75 -19.35
CA ASP A 74 13.47 45.26 -18.86
C ASP A 74 13.55 45.80 -17.43
N PHE A 75 14.68 45.60 -16.72
CA PHE A 75 14.85 45.99 -15.32
C PHE A 75 16.06 46.93 -15.13
N PRO A 76 15.96 47.90 -14.22
CA PRO A 76 17.10 48.71 -13.85
C PRO A 76 18.22 47.87 -13.22
N GLU A 77 19.48 48.29 -13.41
CA GLU A 77 20.67 47.61 -12.86
C GLU A 77 20.66 47.48 -11.32
N SER A 78 19.78 48.21 -10.65
CA SER A 78 19.60 48.19 -9.20
C SER A 78 18.71 47.06 -8.66
N LEU A 79 18.27 46.11 -9.49
CA LEU A 79 17.40 45.00 -9.08
C LEU A 79 18.18 43.71 -8.88
N TYR A 80 18.05 43.11 -7.70
CA TYR A 80 18.62 41.83 -7.38
C TYR A 80 17.54 40.76 -7.37
N VAL A 81 17.76 39.66 -8.07
CA VAL A 81 16.93 38.47 -8.02
C VAL A 81 17.49 37.56 -6.93
N ILE A 82 16.69 37.20 -5.96
CA ILE A 82 17.12 36.48 -4.78
C ILE A 82 17.07 34.96 -4.99
N GLY A 83 16.27 34.50 -5.93
CA GLY A 83 16.20 33.10 -6.30
C GLY A 83 15.15 32.84 -7.36
N GLU A 84 15.33 31.76 -8.08
CA GLU A 84 14.35 31.23 -9.01
C GLU A 84 13.76 29.96 -8.44
N ILE A 85 12.43 29.91 -8.29
CA ILE A 85 11.72 28.70 -7.88
C ILE A 85 11.20 27.97 -9.13
N GLY A 86 11.76 26.82 -9.41
CA GLY A 86 11.49 26.09 -10.65
C GLY A 86 10.31 25.14 -10.59
N SER A 87 9.81 24.82 -9.37
CA SER A 87 8.76 23.85 -9.19
C SER A 87 8.02 24.05 -7.87
N PHE A 88 6.80 23.51 -7.76
CA PHE A 88 6.09 23.48 -6.48
C PHE A 88 6.79 22.60 -5.43
N PHE A 89 7.55 21.61 -5.87
CA PHE A 89 8.40 20.82 -4.99
C PHE A 89 9.43 21.69 -4.26
N GLU A 90 10.12 22.59 -4.98
CA GLU A 90 11.10 23.51 -4.36
C GLU A 90 10.46 24.42 -3.32
N ILE A 91 9.23 24.91 -3.58
CA ILE A 91 8.46 25.69 -2.61
C ILE A 91 8.19 24.85 -1.35
N VAL A 92 7.69 23.63 -1.52
CA VAL A 92 7.38 22.74 -0.38
C VAL A 92 8.65 22.45 0.42
N ARG A 93 9.75 22.13 -0.25
CA ARG A 93 11.03 21.81 0.39
C ARG A 93 11.57 23.01 1.17
N ASN A 94 11.50 24.19 0.61
CA ASN A 94 12.10 25.38 1.22
C ASN A 94 11.23 25.97 2.33
N ASP A 95 9.90 25.97 2.17
CA ASP A 95 8.98 26.68 3.07
C ASP A 95 8.29 25.80 4.10
N PHE A 96 8.00 24.54 3.75
CA PHE A 96 7.09 23.74 4.55
C PHE A 96 7.70 22.44 5.05
N LEU A 97 8.68 21.85 4.35
CA LEU A 97 9.20 20.52 4.66
C LEU A 97 10.67 20.37 4.29
N SER A 98 11.55 20.94 5.11
CA SER A 98 13.01 20.93 4.91
C SER A 98 13.66 19.54 4.95
N SER A 99 12.93 18.50 5.37
CA SER A 99 13.38 17.11 5.33
C SER A 99 13.34 16.50 3.92
N LEU A 100 12.78 17.20 2.92
CA LEU A 100 12.81 16.77 1.53
C LEU A 100 14.20 16.94 0.91
N SER A 101 14.72 15.87 0.30
CA SER A 101 15.92 15.89 -0.54
C SER A 101 15.56 16.22 -2.00
N VAL A 102 16.53 16.51 -2.83
CA VAL A 102 16.30 16.76 -4.28
C VAL A 102 15.67 15.53 -4.96
N ASP A 103 16.07 14.33 -4.55
CA ASP A 103 15.56 13.08 -5.13
C ASP A 103 14.06 12.87 -4.86
N ASP A 104 13.51 13.54 -3.86
CA ASP A 104 12.08 13.44 -3.50
C ASP A 104 11.15 14.17 -4.49
N GLU A 105 11.69 14.95 -5.41
CA GLU A 105 10.89 15.63 -6.44
C GLU A 105 10.00 14.67 -7.21
N THR A 106 10.49 13.44 -7.46
CA THR A 106 9.78 12.39 -8.20
C THR A 106 8.69 11.68 -7.42
N LEU A 107 8.56 11.91 -6.10
CA LEU A 107 7.53 11.29 -5.25
C LEU A 107 6.12 11.59 -5.74
N LEU A 108 5.91 12.81 -6.19
CA LEU A 108 4.64 13.34 -6.67
C LEU A 108 4.84 13.99 -8.06
N ASN A 109 3.75 14.11 -8.80
CA ASN A 109 3.74 14.97 -9.98
C ASN A 109 3.53 16.43 -9.61
N GLU A 110 3.72 17.34 -10.58
CA GLU A 110 3.68 18.80 -10.36
C GLU A 110 2.31 19.27 -9.82
N GLU A 111 1.20 18.72 -10.32
CA GLU A 111 -0.14 19.05 -9.83
C GLU A 111 -0.34 18.61 -8.36
N GLN A 112 0.20 17.46 -7.99
CA GLN A 112 0.15 16.95 -6.62
C GLN A 112 1.00 17.82 -5.69
N TRP A 113 2.20 18.22 -6.12
CA TRP A 113 3.05 19.16 -5.37
C TRP A 113 2.36 20.51 -5.19
N HIS A 114 1.71 21.04 -6.24
CA HIS A 114 0.93 22.26 -6.15
C HIS A 114 -0.16 22.18 -5.06
N LYS A 115 -1.01 21.17 -5.13
CA LYS A 115 -2.10 20.97 -4.13
C LYS A 115 -1.56 20.80 -2.71
N PHE A 116 -0.46 20.07 -2.57
CA PHE A 116 0.20 19.89 -1.29
C PHE A 116 0.74 21.22 -0.74
N ALA A 117 1.40 22.00 -1.56
CA ALA A 117 1.91 23.33 -1.20
C ALA A 117 0.77 24.26 -0.75
N GLU A 118 -0.33 24.31 -1.51
CA GLU A 118 -1.51 25.09 -1.12
C GLU A 118 -2.10 24.65 0.22
N GLY A 119 -2.17 23.35 0.45
CA GLY A 119 -2.63 22.77 1.70
C GLY A 119 -1.74 23.17 2.88
N CYS A 120 -0.42 23.06 2.72
CA CYS A 120 0.57 23.48 3.73
C CYS A 120 0.45 24.96 4.05
N LYS A 121 0.32 25.80 3.02
CA LYS A 121 0.17 27.26 3.19
C LYS A 121 -1.08 27.64 3.98
N LYS A 122 -2.22 27.01 3.66
CA LYS A 122 -3.51 27.30 4.33
C LYS A 122 -3.55 26.84 5.78
N ASN A 123 -2.65 25.94 6.19
CA ASN A 123 -2.70 25.27 7.49
C ASN A 123 -1.39 25.36 8.29
N SER A 124 -0.57 26.37 8.05
CA SER A 124 0.67 26.63 8.80
C SER A 124 1.72 25.49 8.69
N GLY A 125 1.83 24.88 7.50
CA GLY A 125 2.81 23.85 7.21
C GLY A 125 2.22 22.45 7.02
N ALA A 126 3.10 21.48 6.78
CA ALA A 126 2.71 20.11 6.46
C ALA A 126 2.00 19.40 7.63
N GLU A 127 2.49 19.61 8.86
CA GLU A 127 1.91 19.06 10.08
C GLU A 127 0.51 19.63 10.34
N GLY A 128 0.36 20.95 10.31
CA GLY A 128 -0.94 21.60 10.45
C GLY A 128 -1.94 21.19 9.37
N TYR A 129 -1.47 20.96 8.14
CA TYR A 129 -2.30 20.46 7.05
C TYR A 129 -2.76 19.01 7.35
N PHE A 130 -1.88 18.16 7.83
CA PHE A 130 -2.23 16.79 8.23
C PHE A 130 -3.30 16.81 9.34
N HIS A 131 -3.07 17.52 10.42
CA HIS A 131 -4.02 17.61 11.53
C HIS A 131 -5.38 18.19 11.12
N LYS A 132 -5.39 19.16 10.21
CA LYS A 132 -6.64 19.72 9.68
C LYS A 132 -7.48 18.68 8.92
N ILE A 133 -6.84 17.80 8.16
CA ILE A 133 -7.52 16.83 7.28
C ILE A 133 -7.84 15.53 8.04
N PHE A 134 -6.96 15.09 8.91
CA PHE A 134 -7.03 13.78 9.55
C PHE A 134 -7.27 13.82 11.06
N GLY A 135 -7.13 15.00 11.71
CA GLY A 135 -7.21 15.11 13.17
C GLY A 135 -5.94 14.58 13.84
N ASP A 136 -6.08 14.11 15.09
CA ASP A 136 -4.95 13.66 15.89
C ASP A 136 -4.38 12.33 15.43
N GLU A 137 -3.09 12.08 15.74
CA GLU A 137 -2.26 10.95 15.27
C GLU A 137 -2.85 9.55 15.50
N HIS A 138 -3.74 9.38 16.46
CA HIS A 138 -4.34 8.07 16.77
C HIS A 138 -5.15 7.45 15.65
N SER A 139 -5.39 8.18 14.59
CA SER A 139 -6.25 7.76 13.48
C SER A 139 -5.50 7.35 12.20
N VAL A 140 -4.15 7.43 12.14
CA VAL A 140 -3.39 7.09 10.91
C VAL A 140 -3.74 5.69 10.40
N ASN A 141 -3.79 4.69 11.28
CA ASN A 141 -4.15 3.32 10.91
C ASN A 141 -5.60 3.21 10.41
N SER A 142 -6.54 3.99 10.94
CA SER A 142 -7.94 3.98 10.48
C SER A 142 -8.07 4.56 9.07
N TYR A 143 -7.26 5.55 8.72
CA TYR A 143 -7.25 6.13 7.37
C TYR A 143 -6.64 5.19 6.34
N ILE A 144 -5.62 4.42 6.71
CA ILE A 144 -5.08 3.36 5.84
C ILE A 144 -6.14 2.33 5.50
N ASN A 145 -6.92 1.89 6.46
CA ASN A 145 -8.02 0.94 6.24
C ASN A 145 -9.09 1.45 5.26
N SER A 146 -9.06 2.74 4.99
CA SER A 146 -9.95 3.41 4.04
C SER A 146 -9.24 3.89 2.77
N TRP A 147 -7.98 3.51 2.53
CA TRP A 147 -7.14 4.04 1.44
C TRP A 147 -7.85 4.09 0.09
N ALA A 148 -8.51 3.01 -0.32
CA ALA A 148 -9.21 2.95 -1.61
C ALA A 148 -10.33 4.01 -1.76
N LYS A 149 -10.86 4.51 -0.63
CA LYS A 149 -11.94 5.51 -0.57
C LYS A 149 -11.42 6.94 -0.38
N LEU A 150 -10.13 7.12 -0.10
CA LEU A 150 -9.55 8.45 0.08
C LEU A 150 -9.49 9.18 -1.27
N SER A 151 -9.70 10.49 -1.24
CA SER A 151 -9.39 11.35 -2.37
C SER A 151 -7.88 11.36 -2.65
N ASP A 152 -7.49 11.71 -3.87
CA ASP A 152 -6.07 11.75 -4.24
C ASP A 152 -5.27 12.73 -3.38
N GLU A 153 -5.85 13.87 -3.02
CA GLU A 153 -5.26 14.83 -2.08
C GLU A 153 -4.96 14.19 -0.71
N LYS A 154 -5.91 13.44 -0.15
CA LYS A 154 -5.72 12.74 1.12
C LYS A 154 -4.67 11.63 1.03
N LYS A 155 -4.64 10.90 -0.08
CA LYS A 155 -3.60 9.89 -0.33
C LYS A 155 -2.21 10.50 -0.38
N VAL A 156 -2.06 11.62 -1.11
CA VAL A 156 -0.80 12.37 -1.21
C VAL A 156 -0.35 12.83 0.17
N LEU A 157 -1.23 13.49 0.91
CA LEU A 157 -0.91 14.00 2.25
C LEU A 157 -0.48 12.88 3.19
N LEU A 158 -1.22 11.77 3.21
CA LEU A 158 -0.90 10.62 4.06
C LEU A 158 0.44 9.98 3.66
N PHE A 159 0.67 9.81 2.36
CA PHE A 159 1.91 9.24 1.82
C PHE A 159 3.14 10.07 2.21
N ILE A 160 3.11 11.36 1.96
CA ILE A 160 4.21 12.27 2.30
C ILE A 160 4.42 12.34 3.81
N SER A 161 3.33 12.40 4.59
CA SER A 161 3.42 12.50 6.05
C SER A 161 4.09 11.28 6.69
N ILE A 162 3.83 10.08 6.16
CA ILE A 162 4.50 8.86 6.61
C ILE A 162 5.93 8.78 6.04
N LYS A 163 6.12 9.09 4.75
CA LYS A 163 7.43 9.04 4.07
C LYS A 163 8.48 9.94 4.73
N LYS A 164 8.03 11.07 5.28
CA LYS A 164 8.88 12.12 5.86
C LYS A 164 8.76 12.24 7.38
N ASP A 165 8.20 11.22 8.02
CA ASP A 165 8.05 11.15 9.48
C ASP A 165 7.37 12.39 10.11
N ILE A 166 6.47 13.05 9.35
CA ILE A 166 5.63 14.15 9.86
C ILE A 166 4.68 13.59 10.93
N VAL A 167 4.19 12.37 10.71
CA VAL A 167 3.33 11.65 11.65
C VAL A 167 3.89 10.26 11.93
N ARG A 168 3.74 9.83 13.17
CA ARG A 168 4.18 8.49 13.57
C ARG A 168 3.23 7.43 13.02
N CYS A 169 3.77 6.49 12.25
CA CYS A 169 3.07 5.32 11.75
C CYS A 169 3.37 4.11 12.63
N ASN A 170 2.32 3.48 13.19
CA ASN A 170 2.45 2.29 14.02
C ASN A 170 2.29 0.98 13.20
N ASN A 171 2.07 1.06 11.89
CA ASN A 171 1.99 -0.08 10.99
C ASN A 171 3.35 -0.26 10.30
N ASN A 172 4.08 -1.31 10.67
CA ASN A 172 5.44 -1.54 10.20
C ASN A 172 5.49 -1.85 8.70
N ILE A 173 4.55 -2.61 8.20
CA ILE A 173 4.46 -2.98 6.77
C ILE A 173 4.14 -1.76 5.91
N LEU A 174 3.24 -0.90 6.37
CA LEU A 174 2.94 0.34 5.68
C LEU A 174 4.16 1.26 5.61
N GLN A 175 4.84 1.45 6.75
CA GLN A 175 6.06 2.24 6.82
C GLN A 175 7.12 1.67 5.87
N LEU A 176 7.31 0.35 5.88
CA LEU A 176 8.26 -0.35 5.00
C LEU A 176 7.89 -0.17 3.51
N ALA A 177 6.61 -0.31 3.15
CA ALA A 177 6.13 -0.13 1.78
C ALA A 177 6.34 1.31 1.29
N ILE A 178 5.99 2.31 2.10
CA ILE A 178 6.13 3.73 1.75
C ILE A 178 7.61 4.15 1.72
N SER A 179 8.42 3.72 2.68
CA SER A 179 9.85 4.09 2.72
C SER A 179 10.61 3.61 1.47
N ASN A 180 10.25 2.44 0.93
CA ASN A 180 10.85 1.88 -0.28
C ASN A 180 10.15 2.31 -1.59
N CYS A 181 9.10 3.12 -1.50
CA CYS A 181 8.33 3.52 -2.66
C CYS A 181 8.90 4.80 -3.29
N PRO A 182 9.32 4.78 -4.57
CA PRO A 182 9.90 5.95 -5.24
C PRO A 182 8.86 6.97 -5.69
N ARG A 183 7.59 6.55 -5.88
CA ARG A 183 6.47 7.41 -6.31
C ARG A 183 5.18 6.91 -5.70
N ILE A 184 4.29 7.83 -5.39
CA ILE A 184 2.97 7.46 -4.86
C ILE A 184 2.18 6.53 -5.80
N SER A 185 2.35 6.65 -7.11
CA SER A 185 1.74 5.76 -8.12
C SER A 185 2.16 4.30 -7.95
N ASP A 186 3.37 4.05 -7.45
CA ASP A 186 3.96 2.72 -7.31
C ASP A 186 3.63 2.08 -5.95
N PHE A 187 2.97 2.83 -5.06
CA PHE A 187 2.65 2.37 -3.70
C PHE A 187 1.91 1.02 -3.67
N PRO A 188 0.89 0.74 -4.52
CA PRO A 188 0.24 -0.57 -4.51
C PRO A 188 1.20 -1.73 -4.81
N VAL A 189 2.14 -1.54 -5.72
CA VAL A 189 3.18 -2.55 -6.04
C VAL A 189 4.08 -2.79 -4.82
N HIS A 190 4.50 -1.72 -4.15
CA HIS A 190 5.34 -1.81 -2.95
C HIS A 190 4.61 -2.41 -1.76
N ALA A 191 3.30 -2.17 -1.61
CA ALA A 191 2.48 -2.83 -0.62
C ALA A 191 2.43 -4.35 -0.83
N TYR A 192 2.27 -4.82 -2.08
CA TYR A 192 2.35 -6.26 -2.38
C TYR A 192 3.71 -6.85 -2.05
N LYS A 193 4.81 -6.14 -2.34
CA LYS A 193 6.19 -6.63 -2.18
C LYS A 193 6.75 -6.46 -0.77
N SER A 194 6.12 -5.69 0.10
CA SER A 194 6.67 -5.31 1.42
C SER A 194 7.08 -6.51 2.27
N LEU A 195 6.27 -7.58 2.29
CA LEU A 195 6.57 -8.78 3.07
C LEU A 195 7.84 -9.53 2.60
N LEU A 196 8.23 -9.38 1.31
CA LEU A 196 9.44 -9.99 0.77
C LEU A 196 10.73 -9.45 1.40
N LEU A 197 10.64 -8.30 2.08
CA LEU A 197 11.74 -7.65 2.80
C LEU A 197 11.84 -8.11 4.26
N CYS A 198 10.87 -8.91 4.74
CA CYS A 198 10.81 -9.38 6.12
C CYS A 198 11.47 -10.75 6.28
N ASP A 199 12.10 -10.97 7.43
CA ASP A 199 12.63 -12.30 7.78
C ASP A 199 11.52 -13.24 8.22
N GLN A 200 11.32 -14.32 7.46
CA GLN A 200 10.32 -15.37 7.74
C GLN A 200 10.52 -16.07 9.09
N LYS A 201 11.76 -16.06 9.63
CA LYS A 201 12.10 -16.67 10.92
C LYS A 201 11.95 -15.68 12.07
N GLY A 202 11.66 -14.42 11.78
CA GLY A 202 11.44 -13.39 12.78
C GLY A 202 10.22 -13.71 13.67
N LYS A 203 10.32 -13.41 14.95
CA LYS A 203 9.24 -13.67 15.92
C LYS A 203 7.93 -12.95 15.54
N ASP A 204 8.04 -11.79 14.92
CA ASP A 204 6.92 -10.93 14.58
C ASP A 204 6.42 -11.15 13.14
N TYR A 205 6.96 -12.14 12.43
CA TYR A 205 6.66 -12.38 11.02
C TYR A 205 5.15 -12.48 10.75
N TRP A 206 4.42 -13.25 11.54
CA TRP A 206 2.98 -13.43 11.33
C TRP A 206 2.18 -12.17 11.65
N SER A 207 2.66 -11.31 12.53
CA SER A 207 2.06 -9.98 12.76
C SER A 207 2.25 -9.09 11.53
N LEU A 208 3.47 -9.06 10.96
CA LEU A 208 3.76 -8.33 9.72
C LEU A 208 2.97 -8.89 8.54
N TYR A 209 2.77 -10.20 8.50
CA TYR A 209 1.93 -10.86 7.49
C TYR A 209 0.48 -10.36 7.54
N GLU A 210 -0.13 -10.31 8.72
CA GLU A 210 -1.50 -9.80 8.88
C GLU A 210 -1.58 -8.30 8.56
N GLU A 211 -0.60 -7.50 8.97
CA GLU A 211 -0.51 -6.08 8.58
C GLU A 211 -0.49 -5.91 7.05
N ARG A 212 0.27 -6.75 6.32
CA ARG A 212 0.29 -6.74 4.85
C ARG A 212 -1.06 -7.15 4.26
N ARG A 213 -1.66 -8.19 4.79
CA ARG A 213 -2.96 -8.67 4.34
C ARG A 213 -4.03 -7.58 4.45
N ASP A 214 -4.07 -6.90 5.60
CA ASP A 214 -4.99 -5.79 5.85
C ASP A 214 -4.67 -4.58 4.95
N LEU A 215 -3.40 -4.28 4.71
CA LEU A 215 -2.99 -3.22 3.79
C LEU A 215 -3.45 -3.51 2.35
N ILE A 216 -3.30 -4.74 1.85
CA ILE A 216 -3.79 -5.12 0.52
C ILE A 216 -5.32 -4.97 0.42
N LEU A 217 -6.06 -5.36 1.46
CA LEU A 217 -7.50 -5.15 1.51
C LEU A 217 -7.86 -3.67 1.50
N ALA A 218 -7.12 -2.84 2.22
CA ALA A 218 -7.34 -1.41 2.33
C ALA A 218 -7.09 -0.65 1.02
N ILE A 219 -6.03 -1.02 0.28
CA ILE A 219 -5.73 -0.41 -1.04
C ILE A 219 -6.60 -0.97 -2.17
N GLY A 220 -7.24 -2.10 -1.94
CA GLY A 220 -8.03 -2.86 -2.93
C GLY A 220 -7.20 -3.95 -3.61
N THR A 221 -7.77 -5.16 -3.65
CA THR A 221 -7.13 -6.30 -4.31
C THR A 221 -7.09 -6.10 -5.83
N SER A 222 -5.97 -6.50 -6.45
CA SER A 222 -5.77 -6.45 -7.89
C SER A 222 -5.20 -7.77 -8.40
N GLU A 223 -5.93 -8.46 -9.28
CA GLU A 223 -5.43 -9.71 -9.90
C GLU A 223 -4.19 -9.47 -10.77
N HIS A 224 -4.05 -8.30 -11.38
CA HIS A 224 -2.86 -7.95 -12.16
C HIS A 224 -1.63 -7.86 -11.25
N LEU A 225 -1.68 -7.06 -10.20
CA LEU A 225 -0.57 -6.92 -9.24
C LEU A 225 -0.28 -8.23 -8.51
N ALA A 226 -1.30 -9.02 -8.19
CA ALA A 226 -1.14 -10.34 -7.60
C ALA A 226 -0.42 -11.31 -8.54
N ASN A 227 -0.70 -11.29 -9.85
CA ASN A 227 0.03 -12.11 -10.81
C ASN A 227 1.51 -11.72 -10.90
N GLU A 228 1.83 -10.41 -10.97
CA GLU A 228 3.22 -9.94 -10.97
C GLU A 228 3.95 -10.34 -9.67
N TYR A 229 3.28 -10.20 -8.54
CA TYR A 229 3.79 -10.63 -7.25
C TYR A 229 4.03 -12.13 -7.19
N CYS A 230 3.08 -12.94 -7.66
CA CYS A 230 3.18 -14.40 -7.75
C CYS A 230 4.39 -14.85 -8.57
N ASN A 231 4.71 -14.18 -9.67
CA ASN A 231 5.91 -14.49 -10.46
C ASN A 231 7.20 -14.33 -9.63
N ILE A 232 7.27 -13.34 -8.76
CA ILE A 232 8.42 -13.16 -7.86
C ILE A 232 8.43 -14.22 -6.76
N VAL A 233 7.27 -14.49 -6.16
CA VAL A 233 7.15 -15.48 -5.07
C VAL A 233 7.47 -16.90 -5.55
N GLU A 234 7.09 -17.25 -6.77
CA GLU A 234 7.37 -18.56 -7.36
C GLU A 234 8.87 -18.86 -7.43
N THR A 235 9.71 -17.85 -7.66
CA THR A 235 11.17 -18.01 -7.67
C THR A 235 11.78 -18.39 -6.32
N LYS A 236 11.02 -18.22 -5.23
CA LYS A 236 11.46 -18.56 -3.87
C LYS A 236 11.24 -20.05 -3.53
N GLY A 237 10.69 -20.82 -4.45
CA GLY A 237 10.45 -22.25 -4.26
C GLY A 237 9.49 -22.52 -3.10
N ALA A 238 9.78 -23.54 -2.32
CA ALA A 238 8.98 -23.99 -1.18
C ALA A 238 8.69 -22.86 -0.16
N SER A 239 9.66 -21.97 0.09
CA SER A 239 9.48 -20.85 1.01
C SER A 239 8.47 -19.81 0.51
N GLY A 240 8.10 -19.85 -0.76
CA GLY A 240 7.07 -18.99 -1.34
C GLY A 240 5.72 -19.07 -0.61
N LEU A 241 5.41 -20.22 0.01
CA LEU A 241 4.17 -20.43 0.76
C LEU A 241 3.96 -19.41 1.89
N TYR A 242 5.04 -18.91 2.49
CA TYR A 242 4.98 -17.92 3.57
C TYR A 242 4.47 -16.55 3.09
N PHE A 243 4.65 -16.21 1.82
CA PHE A 243 4.39 -14.87 1.29
C PHE A 243 3.00 -14.72 0.66
N LEU A 244 2.29 -15.82 0.40
CA LEU A 244 1.01 -15.81 -0.31
C LEU A 244 -0.15 -15.55 0.64
N THR A 245 -1.24 -15.00 0.10
CA THR A 245 -2.53 -14.86 0.79
C THR A 245 -3.64 -15.62 0.04
N ASP A 246 -4.81 -15.70 0.67
CA ASP A 246 -6.02 -16.21 0.04
C ASP A 246 -6.88 -15.12 -0.63
N LEU A 247 -6.38 -13.87 -0.70
CA LEU A 247 -7.16 -12.73 -1.16
C LEU A 247 -7.46 -12.76 -2.66
N THR A 248 -6.52 -13.26 -3.46
CA THR A 248 -6.65 -13.27 -4.93
C THR A 248 -6.65 -14.68 -5.50
N LYS A 249 -7.25 -14.83 -6.68
CA LYS A 249 -7.24 -16.12 -7.40
C LYS A 249 -5.83 -16.55 -7.80
N ALA A 250 -4.97 -15.59 -8.15
CA ALA A 250 -3.58 -15.84 -8.51
C ALA A 250 -2.81 -16.45 -7.34
N GLU A 251 -2.89 -15.84 -6.15
CA GLU A 251 -2.18 -16.32 -4.96
C GLU A 251 -2.70 -17.70 -4.51
N ARG A 252 -4.04 -17.92 -4.50
CA ARG A 252 -4.62 -19.24 -4.18
C ARG A 252 -4.14 -20.34 -5.13
N LYS A 253 -4.07 -20.04 -6.44
CA LYS A 253 -3.56 -21.00 -7.43
C LYS A 253 -2.08 -21.31 -7.22
N LEU A 254 -1.27 -20.29 -6.96
CA LEU A 254 0.15 -20.47 -6.70
C LEU A 254 0.39 -21.27 -5.41
N THR A 255 -0.40 -21.04 -4.36
CA THR A 255 -0.32 -21.83 -3.12
C THR A 255 -0.48 -23.33 -3.41
N ILE A 256 -1.53 -23.72 -4.15
CA ILE A 256 -1.76 -25.12 -4.51
C ILE A 256 -0.63 -25.66 -5.39
N LYS A 257 -0.16 -24.86 -6.37
CA LYS A 257 0.96 -25.21 -7.25
C LYS A 257 2.24 -25.50 -6.46
N LEU A 258 2.59 -24.61 -5.50
CA LEU A 258 3.79 -24.79 -4.67
C LEU A 258 3.68 -26.03 -3.77
N ILE A 259 2.51 -26.29 -3.17
CA ILE A 259 2.30 -27.50 -2.39
C ILE A 259 2.55 -28.73 -3.26
N ALA A 260 1.99 -28.79 -4.47
CA ALA A 260 2.16 -29.92 -5.37
C ALA A 260 3.61 -30.09 -5.83
N LEU A 261 4.34 -28.99 -6.12
CA LEU A 261 5.72 -29.05 -6.59
C LEU A 261 6.73 -29.43 -5.51
N TYR A 262 6.45 -29.14 -4.25
CA TYR A 262 7.38 -29.32 -3.13
C TYR A 262 6.85 -30.27 -2.06
N ALA A 263 5.88 -31.13 -2.40
CA ALA A 263 5.26 -32.12 -1.50
C ALA A 263 6.26 -33.06 -0.85
N ASP A 264 7.37 -33.37 -1.52
CA ASP A 264 8.45 -34.23 -1.05
C ASP A 264 9.50 -33.50 -0.20
N GLN A 265 9.46 -32.16 -0.19
CA GLN A 265 10.47 -31.32 0.49
C GLN A 265 9.96 -30.66 1.77
N ILE A 266 8.64 -30.58 1.95
CA ILE A 266 8.00 -29.97 3.12
C ILE A 266 7.07 -30.98 3.79
N GLU A 267 7.22 -31.16 5.07
CA GLU A 267 6.30 -32.03 5.82
C GLU A 267 4.88 -31.44 5.84
N ARG A 268 3.87 -32.31 5.71
CA ARG A 268 2.45 -31.90 5.73
C ARG A 268 2.06 -31.10 6.97
N LYS A 269 2.69 -31.37 8.14
CA LYS A 269 2.48 -30.61 9.37
C LYS A 269 2.94 -29.13 9.25
N ASP A 270 4.05 -28.91 8.53
CA ASP A 270 4.61 -27.56 8.32
C ASP A 270 3.77 -26.80 7.31
N ILE A 271 3.30 -27.47 6.26
CA ILE A 271 2.32 -26.90 5.32
C ILE A 271 1.07 -26.46 6.08
N LEU A 272 0.50 -27.30 6.95
CA LEU A 272 -0.66 -26.92 7.76
C LEU A 272 -0.39 -25.73 8.67
N SER A 273 0.79 -25.65 9.26
CA SER A 273 1.18 -24.52 10.10
C SER A 273 1.19 -23.21 9.32
N ILE A 274 1.70 -23.23 8.08
CA ILE A 274 1.72 -22.07 7.18
C ILE A 274 0.30 -21.72 6.73
N LEU A 275 -0.46 -22.70 6.25
CA LEU A 275 -1.81 -22.49 5.72
C LEU A 275 -2.78 -21.93 6.76
N LYS A 276 -2.58 -22.22 8.03
CA LYS A 276 -3.36 -21.64 9.13
C LYS A 276 -3.39 -20.12 9.09
N HIS A 277 -2.32 -19.50 8.61
CA HIS A 277 -2.18 -18.06 8.44
C HIS A 277 -2.50 -17.61 7.01
N THR A 278 -2.02 -18.36 6.01
CA THR A 278 -2.00 -17.89 4.62
C THR A 278 -3.24 -18.26 3.82
N TYR A 279 -3.87 -19.40 4.11
CA TYR A 279 -5.07 -19.86 3.39
C TYR A 279 -5.97 -20.70 4.31
N LYS A 280 -6.78 -20.00 5.11
CA LYS A 280 -7.61 -20.60 6.17
C LYS A 280 -8.58 -21.65 5.66
N ASP A 281 -9.18 -21.47 4.50
CA ASP A 281 -10.12 -22.43 3.91
C ASP A 281 -9.40 -23.73 3.52
N LEU A 282 -8.23 -23.63 2.89
CA LEU A 282 -7.45 -24.82 2.53
C LEU A 282 -6.91 -25.52 3.78
N TRP A 283 -6.50 -24.77 4.80
CA TRP A 283 -6.15 -25.34 6.10
C TRP A 283 -7.31 -26.11 6.72
N ALA A 284 -8.52 -25.53 6.73
CA ALA A 284 -9.71 -26.17 7.27
C ALA A 284 -10.05 -27.45 6.50
N TYR A 285 -9.90 -27.44 5.17
CA TYR A 285 -10.08 -28.61 4.33
C TYR A 285 -9.08 -29.72 4.65
N LEU A 286 -7.79 -29.40 4.80
CA LEU A 286 -6.70 -30.37 4.97
C LEU A 286 -6.55 -30.89 6.41
N ARG A 287 -7.04 -30.15 7.42
CA ARG A 287 -6.95 -30.61 8.80
C ARG A 287 -7.68 -31.93 8.98
N LYS A 288 -7.21 -32.74 9.92
CA LYS A 288 -7.86 -34.01 10.30
C LYS A 288 -9.26 -33.74 10.85
N TYR A 289 -10.16 -34.63 10.52
CA TYR A 289 -11.50 -34.65 11.06
C TYR A 289 -11.74 -36.02 11.74
N ASP A 290 -12.24 -36.02 12.97
CA ASP A 290 -12.57 -37.23 13.70
C ASP A 290 -13.91 -37.80 13.20
N TYR A 291 -13.81 -38.72 12.24
CA TYR A 291 -14.98 -39.43 11.70
C TYR A 291 -15.54 -40.49 12.64
N LYS A 292 -14.95 -40.68 13.85
CA LYS A 292 -15.27 -41.77 14.79
C LYS A 292 -14.97 -43.17 14.25
N ILE A 293 -14.46 -43.30 13.06
CA ILE A 293 -14.13 -44.52 12.34
C ILE A 293 -12.76 -44.40 11.73
N LYS A 294 -11.75 -45.08 12.32
CA LYS A 294 -10.33 -44.88 11.94
C LYS A 294 -10.01 -45.13 10.48
N ASP A 295 -10.67 -46.07 9.83
CA ASP A 295 -10.41 -46.40 8.42
C ASP A 295 -10.93 -45.31 7.49
N ILE A 296 -12.06 -44.71 7.80
CA ILE A 296 -12.62 -43.55 7.09
C ILE A 296 -11.73 -42.34 7.31
N GLU A 297 -11.27 -42.12 8.54
CA GLU A 297 -10.37 -41.01 8.87
C GLU A 297 -9.06 -41.07 8.04
N LYS A 298 -8.39 -42.24 8.05
CA LYS A 298 -7.16 -42.44 7.28
C LYS A 298 -7.38 -42.28 5.77
N TYR A 299 -8.50 -42.80 5.25
CA TYR A 299 -8.82 -42.74 3.83
C TYR A 299 -8.99 -41.28 3.37
N PHE A 300 -9.84 -40.50 4.05
CA PHE A 300 -10.11 -39.13 3.62
C PHE A 300 -8.96 -38.16 3.95
N ASP A 301 -8.20 -38.42 5.00
CA ASP A 301 -6.98 -37.63 5.27
C ASP A 301 -5.98 -37.81 4.14
N GLU A 302 -5.69 -39.02 3.72
CA GLU A 302 -4.81 -39.32 2.60
C GLU A 302 -5.35 -38.77 1.26
N TYR A 303 -6.63 -38.99 0.98
CA TYR A 303 -7.31 -38.53 -0.22
C TYR A 303 -7.18 -36.99 -0.39
N LYS A 304 -7.44 -36.22 0.67
CA LYS A 304 -7.36 -34.76 0.62
C LYS A 304 -5.93 -34.28 0.27
N TRP A 305 -4.94 -34.90 0.90
CA TRP A 305 -3.54 -34.56 0.62
C TRP A 305 -3.13 -34.92 -0.79
N LEU A 306 -3.38 -36.16 -1.24
CA LEU A 306 -3.05 -36.56 -2.62
C LEU A 306 -3.72 -35.68 -3.67
N LYS A 307 -4.95 -35.24 -3.41
CA LYS A 307 -5.67 -34.32 -4.28
C LYS A 307 -4.99 -32.94 -4.37
N VAL A 308 -4.52 -32.38 -3.26
CA VAL A 308 -3.86 -31.06 -3.23
C VAL A 308 -2.41 -31.15 -3.73
N GLU A 309 -1.71 -32.23 -3.39
CA GLU A 309 -0.36 -32.53 -3.87
C GLU A 309 -0.35 -32.92 -5.36
N ASN A 310 -1.51 -33.13 -5.97
CA ASN A 310 -1.68 -33.62 -7.35
C ASN A 310 -0.91 -34.92 -7.60
N LEU A 311 -0.94 -35.82 -6.61
CA LEU A 311 -0.25 -37.10 -6.66
C LEU A 311 -1.25 -38.23 -6.75
N ILE A 312 -0.83 -39.32 -7.39
CA ILE A 312 -1.54 -40.58 -7.44
C ILE A 312 -0.62 -41.63 -6.84
N SER A 313 -1.00 -42.15 -5.66
CA SER A 313 -0.29 -43.24 -5.01
C SER A 313 -0.88 -44.58 -5.46
N GLN A 314 -0.05 -45.55 -5.89
CA GLN A 314 -0.48 -46.86 -6.30
C GLN A 314 -1.21 -47.59 -5.14
N SER A 315 -0.71 -47.49 -3.91
CA SER A 315 -1.33 -48.04 -2.73
C SER A 315 -2.71 -47.45 -2.44
N PHE A 316 -2.90 -46.17 -2.73
CA PHE A 316 -4.20 -45.51 -2.60
C PHE A 316 -5.19 -45.97 -3.68
N LEU A 317 -4.73 -46.14 -4.93
CA LEU A 317 -5.56 -46.70 -6.02
C LEU A 317 -6.06 -48.11 -5.67
N GLU A 318 -5.19 -49.00 -5.18
CA GLU A 318 -5.57 -50.33 -4.74
C GLU A 318 -6.65 -50.27 -3.65
N ARG A 319 -6.51 -49.35 -2.71
CA ARG A 319 -7.52 -49.12 -1.65
C ARG A 319 -8.84 -48.60 -2.22
N VAL A 320 -8.81 -47.67 -3.20
CA VAL A 320 -10.03 -47.24 -3.91
C VAL A 320 -10.72 -48.40 -4.62
N GLU A 321 -9.96 -49.28 -5.28
CA GLU A 321 -10.52 -50.46 -5.96
C GLU A 321 -11.16 -51.44 -4.99
N ILE A 322 -10.55 -51.69 -3.83
CA ILE A 322 -11.10 -52.51 -2.77
C ILE A 322 -12.43 -51.94 -2.27
N GLU A 323 -12.45 -50.65 -1.94
CA GLU A 323 -13.66 -49.96 -1.48
C GLU A 323 -14.77 -49.95 -2.54
N ALA A 324 -14.42 -49.81 -3.83
CA ALA A 324 -15.39 -49.87 -4.93
C ALA A 324 -16.04 -51.26 -5.08
N LYS A 325 -15.27 -52.32 -4.84
CA LYS A 325 -15.77 -53.72 -4.90
C LYS A 325 -16.55 -54.12 -3.66
N GLU A 326 -15.99 -53.86 -2.50
CA GLU A 326 -16.52 -54.34 -1.23
C GLU A 326 -17.57 -53.40 -0.61
N ARG A 327 -17.55 -52.12 -0.96
CA ARG A 327 -18.46 -51.08 -0.46
C ARG A 327 -18.48 -50.97 1.05
N ASN A 328 -17.31 -51.10 1.70
CA ASN A 328 -17.21 -51.12 3.17
C ASN A 328 -17.72 -49.79 3.77
N PHE A 329 -17.37 -48.64 3.18
CA PHE A 329 -17.84 -47.37 3.67
C PHE A 329 -19.34 -47.17 3.53
N TYR A 330 -19.99 -47.75 2.50
CA TYR A 330 -21.44 -47.73 2.38
C TYR A 330 -22.13 -48.53 3.51
N ARG A 331 -21.50 -49.60 3.99
CA ARG A 331 -22.02 -50.39 5.11
C ARG A 331 -21.84 -49.70 6.46
N ILE A 332 -20.77 -48.92 6.62
CA ILE A 332 -20.40 -48.28 7.88
C ILE A 332 -21.11 -46.94 8.03
N LEU A 333 -21.24 -46.17 6.94
CA LEU A 333 -21.96 -44.92 6.92
C LEU A 333 -23.47 -45.17 6.78
N PRO A 334 -24.26 -44.86 7.81
CA PRO A 334 -25.68 -45.15 7.77
C PRO A 334 -26.37 -44.26 6.71
N PRO A 335 -27.37 -44.80 6.02
CA PRO A 335 -28.13 -44.07 5.03
C PRO A 335 -28.84 -42.84 5.65
N ARG A 336 -28.97 -41.76 4.88
CA ARG A 336 -29.60 -40.51 5.31
C ARG A 336 -30.97 -40.73 5.95
N SER A 337 -31.78 -41.62 5.37
CA SER A 337 -33.11 -41.96 5.87
C SER A 337 -33.12 -42.52 7.30
N GLU A 338 -32.13 -43.31 7.64
CA GLU A 338 -31.96 -43.84 9.00
C GLU A 338 -31.60 -42.78 10.01
N GLN A 339 -30.71 -41.85 9.62
CA GLN A 339 -30.33 -40.70 10.48
C GLN A 339 -31.50 -39.76 10.70
N LEU A 340 -32.27 -39.42 9.66
CA LEU A 340 -33.46 -38.61 9.77
C LEU A 340 -34.52 -39.20 10.68
N GLY A 341 -34.63 -40.55 10.69
CA GLY A 341 -35.53 -41.25 11.60
C GLY A 341 -35.13 -41.17 13.07
N LYS A 342 -33.85 -41.00 13.36
CA LYS A 342 -33.31 -40.90 14.74
C LYS A 342 -33.35 -39.47 15.31
N LEU A 343 -33.58 -38.43 14.46
CA LEU A 343 -33.62 -37.06 14.92
C LEU A 343 -34.93 -36.75 15.64
N LYS A 344 -34.83 -36.15 16.83
CA LYS A 344 -35.98 -35.57 17.52
C LYS A 344 -36.46 -34.36 16.73
N LYS A 345 -37.66 -34.40 16.17
CA LYS A 345 -38.22 -33.36 15.31
C LYS A 345 -38.57 -32.06 16.05
N GLU A 346 -38.68 -32.11 17.38
CA GLU A 346 -39.02 -30.93 18.20
C GLU A 346 -37.79 -30.08 18.45
N ASN A 347 -37.90 -28.78 18.12
CA ASN A 347 -36.87 -27.77 18.30
C ASN A 347 -35.56 -27.99 17.52
N SER A 348 -35.62 -28.63 16.35
CA SER A 348 -34.44 -28.86 15.49
C SER A 348 -34.62 -28.19 14.14
N ILE A 349 -33.55 -27.50 13.66
CA ILE A 349 -33.44 -27.01 12.29
C ILE A 349 -32.55 -27.98 11.52
N LEU A 350 -33.06 -28.46 10.39
CA LEU A 350 -32.32 -29.40 9.52
C LEU A 350 -31.74 -28.62 8.33
N TYR A 351 -30.43 -28.65 8.21
CA TYR A 351 -29.71 -28.14 7.04
C TYR A 351 -29.31 -29.30 6.13
N PHE A 352 -29.75 -29.29 4.88
CA PHE A 352 -29.32 -30.21 3.86
C PHE A 352 -28.27 -29.58 2.96
N LEU A 353 -27.07 -30.10 3.04
CA LEU A 353 -25.97 -29.68 2.15
C LEU A 353 -25.91 -30.67 0.99
N ASP A 354 -26.44 -30.25 -0.17
CA ASP A 354 -26.41 -31.11 -1.35
C ASP A 354 -25.04 -31.08 -2.03
N ALA A 355 -24.65 -32.22 -2.63
CA ALA A 355 -23.37 -32.41 -3.32
C ALA A 355 -22.09 -32.13 -2.48
N LEU A 356 -22.21 -32.08 -1.15
CA LEU A 356 -21.05 -31.95 -0.28
C LEU A 356 -20.42 -33.32 -0.04
N GLY A 357 -19.18 -33.52 -0.50
CA GLY A 357 -18.43 -34.75 -0.23
C GLY A 357 -18.05 -34.90 1.25
N VAL A 358 -17.88 -36.13 1.69
CA VAL A 358 -17.51 -36.45 3.08
C VAL A 358 -16.19 -35.84 3.49
N GLU A 359 -15.27 -35.61 2.54
CA GLU A 359 -13.99 -34.97 2.76
C GLU A 359 -14.08 -33.51 3.21
N TYR A 360 -15.23 -32.84 3.02
CA TYR A 360 -15.47 -31.47 3.44
C TYR A 360 -15.98 -31.32 4.88
N LEU A 361 -16.20 -32.42 5.60
CA LEU A 361 -16.67 -32.37 6.99
C LEU A 361 -15.68 -31.61 7.91
N SER A 362 -14.40 -31.61 7.60
CA SER A 362 -13.41 -30.84 8.36
C SER A 362 -13.52 -29.33 8.14
N PHE A 363 -14.21 -28.89 7.09
CA PHE A 363 -14.42 -27.50 6.75
C PHE A 363 -15.67 -26.91 7.44
N ILE A 364 -16.70 -27.74 7.67
CA ILE A 364 -17.94 -27.35 8.34
C ILE A 364 -17.75 -27.35 9.87
#